data_dca89fa121a2fb074fc1e0d1faf8e706
#
_entry.id   dca89fa121a2fb074fc1e0d1faf8e706
#
_cell.length_a   1.000
_cell.length_b   1.000
_cell.length_c   1.000
_cell.angle_alpha   90.00
_cell.angle_beta   90.00
_cell.angle_gamma   90.00
#
_symmetry.space_group_name_H-M   'P 1'
#
loop_
_entity.id
_entity.type
_entity.pdbx_description
1 polymer ?
#
loop_
_entity_poly.entity_id
_entity_poly.type
_entity_poly.pdbx_seq_one_letter_code
_entity_poly.pdbx_strand_id
1 'polypeptide(L)'
;MSKFATGKHAIAISDRSGAQFPYREMVKEWNGSLVHYTEYEPKQPQLEPKPVSADGVALLNVRPARTEPATTVSIPDNGFETYQAGSGIINVYSPGHGLTDSTTYVFRGAPTVGGNYANPSDFDGITGANIANPSGYTIRTGQFISGVRDASTDYLATNFFYFTVNTDTATIGNIKGGGYGCSVGPVTISP
;
A
#
# COMPACT_ATOMS: atom_id res chain seq x y z
N MET A 1 -48.85 -33.50 47.83
CA MET A 1 -48.66 -32.80 46.56
C MET A 1 -47.92 -31.50 46.84
N SER A 2 -46.71 -31.40 46.35
CA SER A 2 -45.98 -30.13 46.42
C SER A 2 -46.67 -29.12 45.53
N LYS A 3 -47.21 -28.06 46.13
CA LYS A 3 -47.80 -26.93 45.40
C LYS A 3 -46.66 -26.08 44.89
N PHE A 4 -46.43 -26.12 43.62
CA PHE A 4 -45.52 -25.14 42.99
C PHE A 4 -46.22 -23.77 43.06
N ALA A 5 -45.55 -22.79 43.67
CA ALA A 5 -46.00 -21.44 43.68
C ALA A 5 -45.85 -20.85 42.27
N THR A 6 -46.97 -20.30 41.72
CA THR A 6 -47.01 -19.70 40.39
C THR A 6 -47.49 -18.25 40.43
N GLY A 7 -47.10 -17.49 39.44
CA GLY A 7 -47.52 -16.08 39.31
C GLY A 7 -47.03 -15.20 40.48
N LYS A 8 -47.93 -14.49 41.15
CA LYS A 8 -47.62 -13.56 42.23
C LYS A 8 -47.05 -14.23 43.49
N HIS A 9 -47.19 -15.56 43.60
CA HIS A 9 -46.70 -16.37 44.74
C HIS A 9 -45.43 -17.17 44.37
N ALA A 10 -44.87 -16.93 43.22
CA ALA A 10 -43.61 -17.56 42.82
C ALA A 10 -42.49 -17.15 43.76
N ILE A 11 -41.62 -18.10 44.07
CA ILE A 11 -40.45 -17.90 44.92
C ILE A 11 -39.20 -18.09 44.04
N ALA A 12 -38.21 -17.25 44.26
CA ALA A 12 -36.89 -17.39 43.64
C ALA A 12 -35.80 -17.46 44.71
N ILE A 13 -34.64 -17.95 44.35
CA ILE A 13 -33.47 -18.01 45.20
C ILE A 13 -32.56 -16.85 44.82
N SER A 14 -32.11 -16.11 45.84
CA SER A 14 -31.11 -15.07 45.61
C SER A 14 -29.75 -15.68 45.31
N ASP A 15 -29.11 -15.21 44.23
CA ASP A 15 -27.76 -15.65 43.83
C ASP A 15 -26.70 -15.24 44.84
N ARG A 16 -26.99 -14.28 45.70
CA ARG A 16 -26.05 -13.77 46.73
C ARG A 16 -26.11 -14.54 48.03
N SER A 17 -27.28 -14.64 48.62
CA SER A 17 -27.49 -15.29 49.92
C SER A 17 -27.90 -16.74 49.84
N GLY A 18 -28.42 -17.20 48.72
CA GLY A 18 -29.02 -18.52 48.58
C GLY A 18 -30.39 -18.65 49.28
N ALA A 19 -30.92 -17.54 49.85
CA ALA A 19 -32.20 -17.55 50.53
C ALA A 19 -33.37 -17.43 49.52
N GLN A 20 -34.55 -17.94 49.94
CA GLN A 20 -35.73 -17.90 49.11
C GLN A 20 -36.53 -16.63 49.38
N PHE A 21 -36.83 -15.89 48.37
CA PHE A 21 -37.60 -14.64 48.42
C PHE A 21 -38.77 -14.66 47.38
N PRO A 22 -39.80 -13.83 47.59
CA PRO A 22 -40.83 -13.66 46.57
C PRO A 22 -40.22 -13.17 45.27
N TYR A 23 -40.55 -13.80 44.14
CA TYR A 23 -39.97 -13.42 42.84
C TYR A 23 -40.22 -11.94 42.46
N ARG A 24 -41.29 -11.34 42.96
CA ARG A 24 -41.59 -9.93 42.74
C ARG A 24 -40.63 -8.94 43.39
N GLU A 25 -39.90 -9.41 44.40
CA GLU A 25 -38.93 -8.62 45.14
C GLU A 25 -37.48 -8.83 44.66
N MET A 26 -37.35 -9.67 43.62
CA MET A 26 -36.07 -9.93 43.01
C MET A 26 -35.72 -8.86 41.97
N VAL A 27 -34.47 -8.39 42.02
CA VAL A 27 -33.91 -7.40 41.11
C VAL A 27 -32.68 -7.97 40.44
N LYS A 28 -32.49 -7.68 39.18
CA LYS A 28 -31.31 -8.08 38.43
C LYS A 28 -30.21 -7.04 38.61
N GLU A 29 -29.06 -7.48 39.10
CA GLU A 29 -27.86 -6.64 39.22
C GLU A 29 -27.16 -6.39 37.89
N TRP A 30 -26.22 -5.48 37.87
CA TRP A 30 -25.38 -5.11 36.72
C TRP A 30 -24.53 -6.26 36.20
N ASN A 31 -24.13 -7.21 37.06
CA ASN A 31 -23.39 -8.43 36.73
C ASN A 31 -24.27 -9.56 36.18
N GLY A 32 -25.57 -9.38 36.18
CA GLY A 32 -26.56 -10.35 35.73
C GLY A 32 -27.15 -11.23 36.81
N SER A 33 -26.66 -11.14 38.07
CA SER A 33 -27.19 -11.90 39.21
C SER A 33 -28.58 -11.47 39.57
N LEU A 34 -29.43 -12.39 39.98
CA LEU A 34 -30.78 -12.14 40.45
C LEU A 34 -30.77 -12.13 41.99
N VAL A 35 -30.96 -11.00 42.61
CA VAL A 35 -30.89 -10.82 44.06
C VAL A 35 -32.14 -10.18 44.63
N HIS A 36 -32.39 -10.35 45.94
CA HIS A 36 -33.45 -9.63 46.59
C HIS A 36 -33.14 -8.11 46.69
N TYR A 37 -34.13 -7.26 46.63
CA TYR A 37 -33.92 -5.79 46.61
C TYR A 37 -33.12 -5.27 47.81
N THR A 38 -33.12 -5.94 48.98
CA THR A 38 -32.34 -5.58 50.18
C THR A 38 -30.86 -5.94 50.00
N GLU A 39 -30.53 -6.81 49.12
CA GLU A 39 -29.18 -7.28 48.80
C GLU A 39 -28.60 -6.61 47.56
N TYR A 40 -29.41 -5.76 46.89
CA TYR A 40 -29.02 -5.09 45.68
C TYR A 40 -27.87 -4.10 45.90
N GLU A 41 -26.82 -4.24 45.09
CA GLU A 41 -25.73 -3.30 45.02
C GLU A 41 -25.67 -2.65 43.64
N PRO A 42 -25.67 -1.28 43.63
CA PRO A 42 -25.47 -0.60 42.37
C PRO A 42 -24.06 -0.83 41.82
N LYS A 43 -23.90 -0.75 40.52
CA LYS A 43 -22.59 -0.81 39.87
C LYS A 43 -21.68 0.31 40.41
N GLN A 44 -20.46 -0.10 40.77
CA GLN A 44 -19.46 0.86 41.25
C GLN A 44 -19.09 1.84 40.12
N PRO A 45 -19.08 3.15 40.37
CA PRO A 45 -18.76 4.14 39.34
C PRO A 45 -17.37 3.98 38.72
N GLN A 46 -16.46 3.31 39.41
CA GLN A 46 -15.13 3.01 38.87
C GLN A 46 -15.12 1.98 37.74
N LEU A 47 -16.17 1.16 37.65
CA LEU A 47 -16.33 0.18 36.60
C LEU A 47 -16.97 0.77 35.33
N GLU A 48 -17.40 2.01 35.39
CA GLU A 48 -17.85 2.75 34.23
C GLU A 48 -16.73 3.66 33.74
N PRO A 49 -16.32 3.52 32.48
CA PRO A 49 -15.36 4.48 31.94
C PRO A 49 -15.97 5.89 32.04
N LYS A 50 -15.22 6.82 32.60
CA LYS A 50 -15.66 8.23 32.63
C LYS A 50 -16.00 8.65 31.21
N PRO A 51 -17.15 9.30 31.01
CA PRO A 51 -17.43 9.90 29.71
C PRO A 51 -16.33 10.93 29.44
N VAL A 52 -15.45 10.61 28.51
CA VAL A 52 -14.45 11.55 28.03
C VAL A 52 -15.20 12.55 27.18
N SER A 53 -15.16 13.83 27.53
CA SER A 53 -15.65 14.88 26.64
C SER A 53 -14.94 14.71 25.30
N ALA A 54 -15.68 14.81 24.21
CA ALA A 54 -15.13 14.65 22.87
C ALA A 54 -13.88 15.53 22.74
N ASP A 55 -12.72 14.90 22.62
CA ASP A 55 -11.50 15.59 22.27
C ASP A 55 -11.69 16.06 20.82
N GLY A 56 -11.68 17.37 20.61
CA GLY A 56 -11.81 17.95 19.27
C GLY A 56 -10.68 17.53 18.30
N VAL A 57 -9.63 16.91 18.82
CA VAL A 57 -8.52 16.35 18.06
C VAL A 57 -8.68 14.84 17.81
N ALA A 58 -9.46 14.16 18.68
CA ALA A 58 -9.72 12.73 18.52
C ALA A 58 -10.91 12.49 17.61
N LEU A 59 -10.65 11.99 16.42
CA LEU A 59 -11.69 11.58 15.48
C LEU A 59 -12.25 10.20 15.86
N LEU A 60 -13.54 10.12 16.13
CA LEU A 60 -14.22 8.86 16.48
C LEU A 60 -14.11 7.81 15.37
N ASN A 61 -14.09 8.25 14.12
CA ASN A 61 -13.96 7.40 12.93
C ASN A 61 -12.97 8.03 11.98
N VAL A 62 -11.69 7.86 12.27
CA VAL A 62 -10.64 8.37 11.41
C VAL A 62 -10.65 7.58 10.09
N ARG A 63 -11.01 8.25 9.03
CA ARG A 63 -10.80 7.78 7.66
C ARG A 63 -9.91 8.80 6.95
N PRO A 64 -8.60 8.79 7.21
CA PRO A 64 -7.69 9.65 6.48
C PRO A 64 -7.84 9.36 5.00
N ALA A 65 -7.76 10.40 4.18
CA ALA A 65 -7.66 10.22 2.75
C ALA A 65 -6.49 9.26 2.50
N ARG A 66 -6.78 8.15 1.87
CA ARG A 66 -5.75 7.17 1.54
C ARG A 66 -4.91 7.77 0.42
N THR A 67 -3.82 8.39 0.79
CA THR A 67 -2.79 8.74 -0.18
C THR A 67 -2.08 7.45 -0.52
N GLU A 68 -2.43 6.85 -1.63
CA GLU A 68 -1.65 5.73 -2.13
C GLU A 68 -0.26 6.26 -2.45
N PRO A 69 0.80 5.63 -1.91
CA PRO A 69 2.14 6.01 -2.31
C PRO A 69 2.23 5.83 -3.83
N ALA A 70 2.87 6.79 -4.48
CA ALA A 70 3.09 6.70 -5.91
C ALA A 70 3.79 5.38 -6.22
N THR A 71 3.11 4.54 -7.00
CA THR A 71 3.58 3.20 -7.30
C THR A 71 4.83 3.28 -8.19
N THR A 72 5.87 2.58 -7.78
CA THR A 72 7.01 2.32 -8.66
C THR A 72 6.71 1.09 -9.51
N VAL A 73 7.05 1.18 -10.79
CA VAL A 73 6.93 0.05 -11.73
C VAL A 73 8.25 -0.68 -11.79
N SER A 74 8.22 -1.99 -11.53
CA SER A 74 9.42 -2.84 -11.69
C SER A 74 9.66 -3.11 -13.17
N ILE A 75 10.92 -2.99 -13.57
CA ILE A 75 11.32 -3.32 -14.93
C ILE A 75 11.71 -4.80 -14.97
N PRO A 76 11.20 -5.57 -15.93
CA PRO A 76 11.56 -6.99 -16.07
C PRO A 76 13.03 -7.16 -16.46
N ASP A 77 13.54 -8.36 -16.23
CA ASP A 77 14.88 -8.75 -16.68
C ASP A 77 14.99 -8.61 -18.19
N ASN A 78 16.12 -8.07 -18.64
CA ASN A 78 16.35 -7.73 -20.05
C ASN A 78 15.35 -6.72 -20.62
N GLY A 79 14.79 -5.85 -19.75
CA GLY A 79 13.79 -4.86 -20.14
C GLY A 79 14.36 -3.67 -20.89
N PHE A 80 15.69 -3.44 -20.91
CA PHE A 80 16.33 -2.34 -21.62
C PHE A 80 16.82 -2.76 -23.00
N GLU A 81 16.76 -1.83 -23.94
CA GLU A 81 17.35 -1.96 -25.25
C GLU A 81 17.94 -0.63 -25.67
N THR A 82 19.27 -0.61 -25.93
CA THR A 82 19.90 0.58 -26.51
C THR A 82 19.45 0.77 -27.95
N TYR A 83 19.28 2.01 -28.37
CA TYR A 83 18.88 2.27 -29.76
C TYR A 83 20.07 1.98 -30.69
N GLN A 84 20.68 2.92 -31.29
CA GLN A 84 21.83 2.73 -32.20
C GLN A 84 23.14 3.23 -31.58
N ALA A 85 24.26 2.79 -32.10
CA ALA A 85 25.56 3.29 -31.70
C ALA A 85 25.63 4.81 -31.75
N GLY A 86 26.20 5.43 -30.74
CA GLY A 86 26.29 6.89 -30.61
C GLY A 86 25.03 7.56 -30.14
N SER A 87 23.96 6.81 -29.84
CA SER A 87 22.71 7.34 -29.28
C SER A 87 22.61 7.11 -27.77
N GLY A 88 22.14 8.10 -27.05
CA GLY A 88 21.79 7.94 -25.62
C GLY A 88 20.35 7.45 -25.37
N ILE A 89 19.65 7.00 -26.39
CA ILE A 89 18.26 6.53 -26.28
C ILE A 89 18.23 5.09 -25.80
N ILE A 90 17.44 4.87 -24.75
CA ILE A 90 17.16 3.55 -24.19
C ILE A 90 15.67 3.29 -24.32
N ASN A 91 15.30 2.23 -25.04
CA ASN A 91 13.95 1.67 -25.04
C ASN A 91 13.79 0.77 -23.81
N VAL A 92 12.62 0.83 -23.21
CA VAL A 92 12.26 0.01 -22.04
C VAL A 92 11.02 -0.78 -22.34
N TYR A 93 11.12 -2.07 -22.17
CA TYR A 93 9.97 -2.97 -22.16
C TYR A 93 9.48 -3.15 -20.71
N SER A 94 8.27 -2.75 -20.44
CA SER A 94 7.63 -2.91 -19.15
C SER A 94 6.13 -3.09 -19.35
N PRO A 95 5.63 -4.33 -19.35
CA PRO A 95 4.24 -4.63 -19.67
C PRO A 95 3.27 -3.93 -18.71
N GLY A 96 2.30 -3.21 -19.26
CA GLY A 96 1.28 -2.55 -18.47
C GLY A 96 1.81 -1.49 -17.52
N HIS A 97 2.87 -0.75 -17.89
CA HIS A 97 3.57 0.16 -17.00
C HIS A 97 2.72 1.31 -16.44
N GLY A 98 1.64 1.70 -17.10
CA GLY A 98 0.75 2.78 -16.62
C GLY A 98 1.40 4.16 -16.48
N LEU A 99 2.62 4.35 -17.01
CA LEU A 99 3.33 5.62 -16.95
C LEU A 99 2.74 6.61 -17.97
N THR A 100 2.76 7.89 -17.60
CA THR A 100 2.22 8.96 -18.44
C THR A 100 3.28 9.50 -19.39
N ASP A 101 2.94 9.64 -20.66
CA ASP A 101 3.82 10.24 -21.68
C ASP A 101 4.25 11.65 -21.29
N SER A 102 5.45 12.02 -21.69
CA SER A 102 6.04 13.35 -21.45
C SER A 102 6.18 13.74 -19.98
N THR A 103 6.18 12.78 -19.08
CA THR A 103 6.34 12.97 -17.64
C THR A 103 7.75 12.55 -17.21
N THR A 104 8.28 13.22 -16.18
CA THR A 104 9.62 12.91 -15.65
C THR A 104 9.54 11.84 -14.55
N TYR A 105 10.35 10.80 -14.73
CA TYR A 105 10.46 9.69 -13.79
C TYR A 105 11.91 9.41 -13.44
N VAL A 106 12.15 8.83 -12.27
CA VAL A 106 13.47 8.42 -11.78
C VAL A 106 13.58 6.90 -11.83
N PHE A 107 14.72 6.45 -12.34
CA PHE A 107 15.09 5.04 -12.29
C PHE A 107 15.84 4.75 -10.99
N ARG A 108 15.44 3.71 -10.29
CA ARG A 108 16.02 3.26 -9.03
C ARG A 108 16.56 1.84 -9.19
N GLY A 109 17.66 1.51 -8.51
CA GLY A 109 18.36 0.25 -8.71
C GLY A 109 19.26 0.21 -9.97
N ALA A 110 19.30 1.30 -10.72
CA ALA A 110 20.01 1.37 -11.99
C ALA A 110 21.53 1.10 -11.93
N PRO A 111 22.27 1.35 -10.84
CA PRO A 111 23.67 0.95 -10.77
C PRO A 111 23.93 -0.54 -11.02
N THR A 112 22.91 -1.38 -10.83
CA THR A 112 22.97 -2.81 -11.08
C THR A 112 22.40 -3.19 -12.45
N VAL A 113 21.92 -2.18 -13.17
CA VAL A 113 21.23 -2.35 -14.43
C VAL A 113 22.25 -2.60 -15.50
N GLY A 114 22.87 -3.07 -15.82
CA GLY A 114 23.67 -3.08 -17.01
C GLY A 114 24.38 -4.30 -17.17
N GLY A 115 24.35 -5.03 -16.29
CA GLY A 115 25.39 -5.86 -16.43
C GLY A 115 25.18 -7.27 -16.74
N ASN A 116 26.10 -7.82 -17.33
CA ASN A 116 26.51 -9.16 -17.03
C ASN A 116 27.20 -9.14 -15.65
N TYR A 117 27.34 -10.30 -15.03
CA TYR A 117 28.02 -10.44 -13.71
C TYR A 117 29.44 -9.84 -13.64
N ALA A 118 30.07 -9.56 -14.78
CA ALA A 118 31.41 -9.01 -14.88
C ALA A 118 31.44 -7.47 -14.88
N ASN A 119 30.35 -6.82 -15.29
CA ASN A 119 30.27 -5.36 -15.35
C ASN A 119 28.84 -4.86 -15.07
N PRO A 120 28.37 -4.93 -13.81
CA PRO A 120 27.00 -4.64 -13.46
C PRO A 120 26.64 -3.14 -13.56
N SER A 121 27.61 -2.27 -13.75
CA SER A 121 27.42 -0.83 -13.77
C SER A 121 27.38 -0.21 -15.16
N ASP A 122 27.55 -1.00 -16.22
CA ASP A 122 27.63 -0.51 -17.59
C ASP A 122 26.66 -1.29 -18.50
N PHE A 123 25.83 -0.56 -19.23
CA PHE A 123 24.92 -1.09 -20.22
C PHE A 123 25.24 -0.50 -21.60
N ASP A 124 25.96 -1.24 -22.40
CA ASP A 124 26.39 -0.85 -23.76
C ASP A 124 27.09 0.55 -23.79
N GLY A 125 27.97 0.82 -22.83
CA GLY A 125 28.64 2.11 -22.69
C GLY A 125 27.88 3.18 -21.92
N ILE A 126 26.66 2.89 -21.49
CA ILE A 126 25.85 3.78 -20.66
C ILE A 126 25.97 3.34 -19.21
N THR A 127 26.47 4.22 -18.34
CA THR A 127 26.67 3.86 -16.94
C THR A 127 25.35 3.81 -16.16
N GLY A 128 25.21 2.84 -15.28
CA GLY A 128 24.03 2.72 -14.41
C GLY A 128 23.81 3.95 -13.54
N ALA A 129 24.89 4.63 -13.12
CA ALA A 129 24.80 5.87 -12.36
C ALA A 129 24.12 6.98 -13.17
N ASN A 130 24.36 7.06 -14.48
CA ASN A 130 23.71 8.01 -15.34
C ASN A 130 22.26 7.65 -15.63
N ILE A 131 21.93 6.34 -15.70
CA ILE A 131 20.52 5.89 -15.75
C ILE A 131 19.79 6.25 -14.46
N ALA A 132 20.41 6.10 -13.30
CA ALA A 132 19.85 6.41 -11.98
C ALA A 132 19.87 7.90 -11.62
N ASN A 133 19.87 8.79 -12.58
CA ASN A 133 19.91 10.23 -12.35
C ASN A 133 18.77 10.68 -11.42
N PRO A 134 19.07 11.32 -10.28
CA PRO A 134 18.07 11.76 -9.31
C PRO A 134 17.11 12.84 -9.85
N SER A 135 17.53 13.58 -10.86
CA SER A 135 16.67 14.55 -11.56
C SER A 135 15.64 13.87 -12.47
N GLY A 136 15.83 12.58 -12.74
CA GLY A 136 14.97 11.80 -13.61
C GLY A 136 15.11 12.11 -15.10
N TYR A 137 14.33 11.39 -15.87
CA TYR A 137 14.23 11.56 -17.31
C TYR A 137 12.78 11.73 -17.74
N THR A 138 12.54 12.60 -18.69
CA THR A 138 11.24 12.68 -19.35
C THR A 138 11.10 11.48 -20.26
N ILE A 139 10.13 10.64 -19.98
CA ILE A 139 9.85 9.45 -20.80
C ILE A 139 8.90 9.77 -21.95
N ARG A 140 8.98 8.94 -22.97
CA ARG A 140 8.02 8.90 -24.07
C ARG A 140 7.48 7.49 -24.20
N THR A 141 6.16 7.34 -24.16
CA THR A 141 5.51 6.04 -24.31
C THR A 141 5.56 5.61 -25.78
N GLY A 142 5.67 4.30 -25.98
CA GLY A 142 5.90 3.71 -27.30
C GLY A 142 7.37 3.33 -27.51
N GLN A 143 7.66 2.76 -28.65
CA GLN A 143 9.01 2.29 -29.03
C GLN A 143 9.67 3.33 -29.97
N PHE A 144 10.97 3.49 -29.83
CA PHE A 144 11.75 4.27 -30.77
C PHE A 144 12.26 3.38 -31.92
N ILE A 145 11.84 3.66 -33.12
CA ILE A 145 12.19 2.86 -34.32
C ILE A 145 12.76 3.81 -35.38
N SER A 146 13.98 3.51 -35.85
CA SER A 146 14.60 4.21 -36.99
C SER A 146 14.55 5.75 -36.94
N GLY A 147 14.74 6.33 -35.77
CA GLY A 147 14.68 7.78 -35.59
C GLY A 147 13.27 8.36 -35.43
N VAL A 148 12.27 7.52 -35.48
CA VAL A 148 10.87 7.91 -35.30
C VAL A 148 10.27 7.15 -34.14
N ARG A 149 9.60 7.89 -33.24
CA ARG A 149 8.82 7.28 -32.19
C ARG A 149 7.61 6.55 -32.79
N ASP A 150 7.49 5.25 -32.54
CA ASP A 150 6.32 4.49 -32.88
C ASP A 150 5.45 4.26 -31.62
N ALA A 151 4.37 4.98 -31.55
CA ALA A 151 3.33 4.84 -30.52
C ALA A 151 1.96 4.60 -31.17
N SER A 152 1.96 4.09 -32.41
CA SER A 152 0.75 4.01 -33.23
C SER A 152 -0.25 2.97 -32.74
N THR A 153 0.15 2.09 -31.82
CA THR A 153 -0.73 1.08 -31.23
C THR A 153 -0.79 1.22 -29.72
N ASP A 154 -1.96 0.98 -29.13
CA ASP A 154 -2.13 0.94 -27.68
C ASP A 154 -1.19 -0.09 -27.04
N TYR A 155 -0.88 -1.15 -27.74
CA TYR A 155 0.07 -2.15 -27.27
C TYR A 155 1.47 -1.56 -27.06
N LEU A 156 1.99 -0.79 -28.00
CA LEU A 156 3.32 -0.18 -27.89
C LEU A 156 3.32 0.88 -26.79
N ALA A 157 2.32 1.74 -26.76
CA ALA A 157 2.20 2.79 -25.74
C ALA A 157 2.02 2.23 -24.32
N THR A 158 1.38 1.08 -24.18
CA THR A 158 1.12 0.44 -22.87
C THR A 158 2.32 -0.36 -22.34
N ASN A 159 3.14 -0.91 -23.25
CA ASN A 159 4.19 -1.86 -22.88
C ASN A 159 5.62 -1.36 -23.10
N PHE A 160 5.79 -0.27 -23.84
CA PHE A 160 7.09 0.29 -24.15
C PHE A 160 7.13 1.79 -23.86
N PHE A 161 8.27 2.23 -23.38
CA PHE A 161 8.60 3.64 -23.32
C PHE A 161 10.11 3.82 -23.57
N TYR A 162 10.55 5.01 -23.84
CA TYR A 162 11.96 5.33 -23.98
C TYR A 162 12.32 6.63 -23.26
N PHE A 163 13.59 6.78 -22.98
CA PHE A 163 14.18 8.00 -22.44
C PHE A 163 15.57 8.21 -23.06
N THR A 164 16.12 9.39 -22.88
CA THR A 164 17.43 9.75 -23.44
C THR A 164 18.38 10.11 -22.31
N VAL A 165 19.50 9.40 -22.23
CA VAL A 165 20.63 9.74 -21.38
C VAL A 165 21.51 10.74 -22.15
N ASN A 166 21.71 11.93 -21.60
CA ASN A 166 22.40 13.00 -22.31
C ASN A 166 23.93 12.96 -22.16
N THR A 167 24.41 12.17 -21.20
CA THR A 167 25.85 12.10 -20.83
C THR A 167 26.61 10.96 -21.48
N ASP A 168 25.92 9.87 -21.76
CA ASP A 168 26.50 8.65 -22.30
C ASP A 168 25.80 8.27 -23.59
N THR A 169 26.48 7.51 -24.42
CA THR A 169 25.94 6.97 -25.66
C THR A 169 26.24 5.50 -25.81
N ALA A 170 25.33 4.78 -26.45
CA ALA A 170 25.51 3.37 -26.75
C ALA A 170 26.76 3.12 -27.61
N THR A 171 27.56 2.14 -27.24
CA THR A 171 28.78 1.77 -27.96
C THR A 171 28.46 0.97 -29.23
N ILE A 172 27.55 0.02 -29.12
CA ILE A 172 27.20 -0.93 -30.18
C ILE A 172 25.80 -0.61 -30.74
N GLY A 173 24.86 -0.37 -29.84
CA GLY A 173 23.45 -0.19 -30.16
C GLY A 173 22.68 -1.51 -30.36
N ASN A 174 21.37 -1.42 -30.24
CA ASN A 174 20.45 -2.57 -30.32
C ASN A 174 20.81 -3.72 -29.36
N ILE A 175 21.44 -3.40 -28.24
CA ILE A 175 21.76 -4.37 -27.20
C ILE A 175 20.58 -4.46 -26.24
N LYS A 176 20.07 -5.70 -26.04
CA LYS A 176 19.06 -6.01 -25.03
C LYS A 176 19.69 -6.52 -23.77
N GLY A 177 19.22 -6.07 -22.65
CA GLY A 177 19.72 -6.50 -21.35
C GLY A 177 19.20 -5.66 -20.21
N GLY A 178 19.84 -5.75 -19.07
CA GLY A 178 19.57 -4.92 -17.91
C GLY A 178 18.18 -5.04 -17.32
N GLY A 179 17.82 -4.10 -16.49
CA GLY A 179 16.49 -4.04 -15.87
C GLY A 179 16.36 -4.82 -14.57
N TYR A 180 17.20 -5.79 -14.31
CA TYR A 180 17.13 -6.62 -13.11
C TYR A 180 17.26 -5.76 -11.84
N GLY A 181 16.24 -5.84 -10.98
CA GLY A 181 16.19 -5.06 -9.75
C GLY A 181 15.98 -3.56 -9.96
N CYS A 182 15.70 -3.13 -11.18
CA CYS A 182 15.41 -1.74 -11.51
C CYS A 182 13.93 -1.45 -11.40
N SER A 183 13.60 -0.25 -10.93
CA SER A 183 12.24 0.26 -10.90
C SER A 183 12.20 1.70 -11.40
N VAL A 184 11.09 2.08 -11.99
CA VAL A 184 10.80 3.44 -12.45
C VAL A 184 9.64 4.01 -11.66
N GLY A 185 9.76 5.24 -11.21
CA GLY A 185 8.72 5.90 -10.43
C GLY A 185 8.85 7.41 -10.44
N PRO A 186 7.92 8.14 -9.85
CA PRO A 186 7.96 9.59 -9.80
C PRO A 186 9.21 10.11 -9.09
N VAL A 187 9.59 11.36 -9.41
CA VAL A 187 10.78 12.01 -8.83
C VAL A 187 10.66 12.12 -7.32
N THR A 188 9.49 12.48 -6.82
CA THR A 188 9.18 12.54 -5.40
C THR A 188 8.26 11.38 -5.03
N ILE A 189 8.72 10.52 -4.13
CA ILE A 189 7.85 9.57 -3.45
C ILE A 189 7.34 10.33 -2.23
N SER A 190 6.06 10.71 -2.23
CA SER A 190 5.44 11.20 -0.98
C SER A 190 5.51 10.10 0.07
N PRO A 191 5.95 10.41 1.29
CA PRO A 191 5.99 9.48 2.40
C PRO A 191 4.60 8.98 2.79
#